data_4dd96971e6625dac8e59684e702cca92
#
_entry.id   4dd96971e6625dac8e59684e702cca92
#
_cell.length_a   1.000
_cell.length_b   1.000
_cell.length_c   1.000
_cell.angle_alpha   90.00
_cell.angle_beta   90.00
_cell.angle_gamma   90.00
#
_symmetry.space_group_name_H-M   'P 1'
#
loop_
_entity.id
_entity.type
_entity.pdbx_description
1 polymer ?
#
loop_
_entity_poly.entity_id
_entity_poly.type
_entity_poly.pdbx_seq_one_letter_code
_entity_poly.pdbx_strand_id
1 'polypeptide(L)'
;MAAMAVLLTLILPAASAAVVWGPYVTNTTGDSAAVSWKTAAPVESWIEYAPEDGEAYHMSSVREETAHRVLLTNLTPATTYRYRVGTGSETTGECRFRTFGEDTFSFIIYGDTRGQKPLFTQTERHGRVAEQIAAEEDILFVIHTGDFVCEEEEWDEFFAVAGPMLRNTTLIPVAGNHDGDAEAFSAIFDLPPYYSFDAGSLHVTVLDSNDRAWADMGSQTAWLESDLASPLPWKIAAFHHPPFSADRKQSGGDQAIRAEWCDIFSGSDVDVVFSAHTHAYERYHVNGTEYIVVGCGGAPFYALAEEKPEGYQAGRERTLGYLRVTVSPESIVMEMVPVAEIAEDGVDHGPWWVRRPE
;
A
#
# COMPACT_ATOMS: atom_id res chain seq x y z
N MET A 1 36.90 -28.09 56.54
CA MET A 1 36.20 -26.82 56.12
C MET A 1 35.89 -26.96 54.65
N ALA A 2 34.66 -27.23 54.29
CA ALA A 2 34.23 -27.34 52.90
C ALA A 2 33.80 -25.94 52.41
N ALA A 3 34.42 -25.44 51.35
CA ALA A 3 34.06 -24.16 50.74
C ALA A 3 32.83 -24.38 49.85
N MET A 4 31.75 -23.75 50.19
CA MET A 4 30.53 -23.71 49.40
C MET A 4 30.68 -22.66 48.29
N ALA A 5 30.83 -23.09 47.03
CA ALA A 5 30.84 -22.19 45.90
C ALA A 5 29.40 -21.74 45.62
N VAL A 6 29.11 -20.47 45.84
CA VAL A 6 27.85 -19.85 45.40
C VAL A 6 27.96 -19.53 43.90
N LEU A 7 27.23 -20.28 43.10
CA LEU A 7 27.07 -19.98 41.67
C LEU A 7 26.14 -18.78 41.53
N LEU A 8 26.68 -17.61 41.27
CA LEU A 8 25.91 -16.43 40.94
C LEU A 8 25.49 -16.54 39.47
N THR A 9 24.26 -16.96 39.21
CA THR A 9 23.67 -16.89 37.90
C THR A 9 23.40 -15.42 37.57
N LEU A 10 24.24 -14.81 36.74
CA LEU A 10 23.92 -13.52 36.15
C LEU A 10 22.68 -13.74 35.24
N ILE A 11 21.54 -13.30 35.66
CA ILE A 11 20.38 -13.09 34.77
C ILE A 11 20.70 -11.84 34.00
N LEU A 12 21.22 -11.99 32.76
CA LEU A 12 21.30 -10.89 31.83
C LEU A 12 19.85 -10.47 31.52
N PRO A 13 19.53 -9.18 31.58
CA PRO A 13 18.21 -8.74 31.11
C PRO A 13 18.05 -9.16 29.63
N ALA A 14 16.87 -9.68 29.28
CA ALA A 14 16.52 -10.00 27.93
C ALA A 14 16.82 -8.77 27.04
N ALA A 15 17.47 -8.97 25.92
CA ALA A 15 17.76 -7.89 24.99
C ALA A 15 16.43 -7.27 24.56
N SER A 16 16.28 -5.97 24.78
CA SER A 16 15.16 -5.19 24.25
C SER A 16 15.66 -4.45 23.02
N ALA A 17 14.93 -4.54 21.93
CA ALA A 17 15.25 -3.79 20.73
C ALA A 17 14.07 -2.92 20.31
N ALA A 18 14.35 -1.65 20.00
CA ALA A 18 13.35 -0.73 19.51
C ALA A 18 12.73 -1.23 18.20
N VAL A 19 11.44 -1.01 18.05
CA VAL A 19 10.74 -1.19 16.78
C VAL A 19 11.25 -0.10 15.82
N VAL A 20 11.86 -0.52 14.71
CA VAL A 20 12.44 0.41 13.72
C VAL A 20 11.48 0.75 12.60
N TRP A 21 10.56 -0.15 12.24
CA TRP A 21 9.42 0.14 11.38
C TRP A 21 8.21 -0.74 11.68
N GLY A 22 7.05 -0.24 11.28
CA GLY A 22 5.75 -0.80 11.66
C GLY A 22 5.27 -0.30 13.04
N PRO A 23 4.32 -1.01 13.63
CA PRO A 23 3.61 -2.10 12.97
C PRO A 23 2.84 -1.62 11.73
N TYR A 24 2.62 -2.53 10.79
CA TYR A 24 1.73 -2.32 9.67
C TYR A 24 0.83 -3.55 9.48
N VAL A 25 -0.33 -3.35 8.87
CA VAL A 25 -1.35 -4.38 8.72
C VAL A 25 -1.52 -4.70 7.24
N THR A 26 -1.49 -5.99 6.91
CA THR A 26 -1.74 -6.51 5.55
C THR A 26 -2.68 -7.71 5.63
N ASN A 27 -3.08 -8.24 4.48
CA ASN A 27 -3.80 -9.50 4.38
C ASN A 27 -5.06 -9.56 5.29
N THR A 28 -5.76 -8.43 5.38
CA THR A 28 -7.00 -8.33 6.14
C THR A 28 -8.16 -8.94 5.35
N THR A 29 -8.97 -9.71 6.06
CA THR A 29 -10.24 -10.27 5.56
C THR A 29 -11.38 -9.94 6.54
N GLY A 30 -12.52 -10.61 6.41
CA GLY A 30 -13.60 -10.52 7.42
C GLY A 30 -13.23 -11.19 8.75
N ASP A 31 -12.30 -12.13 8.78
CA ASP A 31 -12.00 -12.95 9.96
C ASP A 31 -10.50 -13.09 10.29
N SER A 32 -9.65 -12.39 9.57
CA SER A 32 -8.19 -12.42 9.76
C SER A 32 -7.51 -11.11 9.42
N ALA A 33 -6.29 -10.90 9.93
CA ALA A 33 -5.38 -9.84 9.56
C ALA A 33 -3.94 -10.22 9.91
N ALA A 34 -2.94 -9.79 9.13
CA ALA A 34 -1.54 -9.96 9.46
C ALA A 34 -0.94 -8.64 9.97
N VAL A 35 -0.28 -8.70 11.13
CA VAL A 35 0.45 -7.56 11.71
C VAL A 35 1.93 -7.84 11.63
N SER A 36 2.69 -6.94 11.02
CA SER A 36 4.13 -7.07 10.82
C SER A 36 4.88 -5.87 11.38
N TRP A 37 6.10 -6.10 11.90
CA TRP A 37 7.02 -5.05 12.37
C TRP A 37 8.47 -5.53 12.33
N LYS A 38 9.40 -4.58 12.36
CA LYS A 38 10.85 -4.86 12.40
C LYS A 38 11.49 -4.24 13.63
N THR A 39 12.45 -4.95 14.21
CA THR A 39 13.24 -4.50 15.35
C THR A 39 14.70 -4.29 14.97
N ALA A 40 15.41 -3.44 15.73
CA ALA A 40 16.80 -3.10 15.48
C ALA A 40 17.78 -4.27 15.71
N ALA A 41 17.40 -5.29 16.48
CA ALA A 41 18.17 -6.50 16.74
C ALA A 41 17.24 -7.71 16.85
N PRO A 42 17.76 -8.94 16.68
CA PRO A 42 16.97 -10.15 16.91
C PRO A 42 16.51 -10.22 18.37
N VAL A 43 15.21 -10.31 18.61
CA VAL A 43 14.60 -10.39 19.94
C VAL A 43 13.30 -11.21 19.93
N GLU A 44 12.90 -11.70 21.08
CA GLU A 44 11.53 -12.20 21.29
C GLU A 44 10.52 -11.06 21.21
N SER A 45 9.33 -11.35 20.72
CA SER A 45 8.30 -10.36 20.50
C SER A 45 6.92 -10.79 20.95
N TRP A 46 6.01 -9.84 21.07
CA TRP A 46 4.63 -10.11 21.43
C TRP A 46 3.67 -9.11 20.74
N ILE A 47 2.41 -9.52 20.63
CA ILE A 47 1.28 -8.69 20.25
C ILE A 47 0.15 -8.86 21.25
N GLU A 48 -0.49 -7.76 21.61
CA GLU A 48 -1.76 -7.73 22.33
C GLU A 48 -2.80 -7.08 21.43
N TYR A 49 -3.98 -7.67 21.31
CA TYR A 49 -5.06 -7.13 20.48
C TYR A 49 -6.42 -7.42 21.13
N ALA A 50 -7.39 -6.58 20.82
CA ALA A 50 -8.76 -6.70 21.31
C ALA A 50 -9.74 -6.06 20.32
N PRO A 51 -10.98 -6.56 20.17
CA PRO A 51 -12.05 -5.73 19.62
C PRO A 51 -12.23 -4.49 20.52
N GLU A 52 -12.73 -3.38 19.94
CA GLU A 52 -12.75 -2.07 20.63
C GLU A 52 -13.40 -2.14 22.02
N ASP A 53 -14.49 -2.89 22.16
CA ASP A 53 -15.23 -3.09 23.42
C ASP A 53 -15.04 -4.49 24.05
N GLY A 54 -13.98 -5.21 23.66
CA GLY A 54 -13.78 -6.61 24.07
C GLY A 54 -12.57 -6.86 24.94
N GLU A 55 -12.43 -8.13 25.36
CA GLU A 55 -11.29 -8.60 26.13
C GLU A 55 -10.02 -8.69 25.24
N ALA A 56 -8.87 -8.44 25.87
CA ALA A 56 -7.60 -8.52 25.18
C ALA A 56 -7.09 -9.96 25.04
N TYR A 57 -6.55 -10.26 23.88
CA TYR A 57 -5.79 -11.48 23.58
C TYR A 57 -4.31 -11.14 23.54
N HIS A 58 -3.47 -12.07 23.98
CA HIS A 58 -2.03 -11.91 23.98
C HIS A 58 -1.35 -13.09 23.26
N MET A 59 -0.46 -12.80 22.35
CA MET A 59 0.38 -13.78 21.66
C MET A 59 1.84 -13.38 21.78
N SER A 60 2.74 -14.35 21.99
CA SER A 60 4.18 -14.12 22.05
C SER A 60 4.94 -15.11 21.20
N SER A 61 6.07 -14.67 20.65
CA SER A 61 7.05 -15.51 19.99
C SER A 61 8.33 -15.56 20.83
N VAL A 62 8.82 -16.76 21.06
CA VAL A 62 10.11 -17.00 21.72
C VAL A 62 11.27 -17.05 20.74
N ARG A 63 11.01 -16.81 19.44
CA ARG A 63 12.06 -16.73 18.43
C ARG A 63 12.70 -15.36 18.46
N GLU A 64 14.02 -15.34 18.44
CA GLU A 64 14.80 -14.11 18.29
C GLU A 64 14.95 -13.80 16.79
N GLU A 65 14.12 -12.87 16.32
CA GLU A 65 14.06 -12.44 14.93
C GLU A 65 14.09 -10.90 14.87
N THR A 66 14.46 -10.33 13.72
CA THR A 66 14.36 -8.88 13.48
C THR A 66 13.07 -8.52 12.75
N ALA A 67 12.56 -9.42 11.90
CA ALA A 67 11.28 -9.26 11.22
C ALA A 67 10.24 -10.13 11.94
N HIS A 68 9.20 -9.50 12.40
CA HIS A 68 8.13 -10.13 13.19
C HIS A 68 6.84 -10.08 12.38
N ARG A 69 6.08 -11.17 12.43
CA ARG A 69 4.77 -11.26 11.82
C ARG A 69 3.85 -12.16 12.62
N VAL A 70 2.63 -11.71 12.82
CA VAL A 70 1.57 -12.47 13.47
C VAL A 70 0.30 -12.44 12.62
N LEU A 71 -0.19 -13.61 12.25
CA LEU A 71 -1.50 -13.76 11.64
C LEU A 71 -2.55 -13.90 12.75
N LEU A 72 -3.43 -12.92 12.82
CA LEU A 72 -4.61 -12.93 13.70
C LEU A 72 -5.75 -13.62 12.96
N THR A 73 -6.40 -14.57 13.58
CA THR A 73 -7.50 -15.37 13.00
C THR A 73 -8.70 -15.45 13.94
N ASN A 74 -9.85 -15.90 13.41
CA ASN A 74 -11.12 -15.94 14.15
C ASN A 74 -11.55 -14.55 14.63
N LEU A 75 -11.28 -13.54 13.85
CA LEU A 75 -11.76 -12.19 14.09
C LEU A 75 -13.24 -12.07 13.69
N THR A 76 -13.92 -11.08 14.21
CA THR A 76 -15.30 -10.76 13.86
C THR A 76 -15.31 -9.82 12.67
N PRO A 77 -16.12 -10.05 11.64
CA PRO A 77 -16.27 -9.15 10.50
C PRO A 77 -16.75 -7.75 10.89
N ALA A 78 -16.43 -6.74 10.08
CA ALA A 78 -16.83 -5.34 10.24
C ALA A 78 -16.53 -4.77 11.65
N THR A 79 -15.42 -5.21 12.25
CA THR A 79 -15.07 -4.90 13.63
C THR A 79 -13.72 -4.18 13.71
N THR A 80 -13.68 -3.07 14.45
CA THR A 80 -12.43 -2.38 14.77
C THR A 80 -11.71 -3.11 15.90
N TYR A 81 -10.44 -3.42 15.65
CA TYR A 81 -9.51 -3.99 16.60
C TYR A 81 -8.45 -2.97 16.98
N ARG A 82 -8.24 -2.78 18.29
CA ARG A 82 -7.05 -2.10 18.82
C ARG A 82 -5.95 -3.13 19.05
N TYR A 83 -4.71 -2.73 18.83
CA TYR A 83 -3.56 -3.61 19.05
C TYR A 83 -2.31 -2.82 19.42
N ARG A 84 -1.33 -3.51 20.00
CA ARG A 84 0.03 -3.03 20.23
C ARG A 84 1.01 -4.18 20.12
N VAL A 85 2.21 -3.88 19.68
CA VAL A 85 3.31 -4.85 19.59
C VAL A 85 4.46 -4.42 20.49
N GLY A 86 5.29 -5.37 20.88
CA GLY A 86 6.42 -5.04 21.73
C GLY A 86 7.47 -6.13 21.80
N THR A 87 8.59 -5.81 22.48
CA THR A 87 9.74 -6.66 22.73
C THR A 87 10.17 -6.46 24.19
N GLY A 88 10.24 -7.51 24.98
CA GLY A 88 10.53 -7.37 26.40
C GLY A 88 9.59 -6.35 27.09
N SER A 89 10.15 -5.24 27.59
CA SER A 89 9.37 -4.15 28.24
C SER A 89 9.04 -3.00 27.28
N GLU A 90 9.56 -2.99 26.06
CA GLU A 90 9.29 -1.95 25.05
C GLU A 90 8.00 -2.25 24.31
N THR A 91 7.19 -1.22 24.04
CA THR A 91 5.91 -1.37 23.35
C THR A 91 5.63 -0.18 22.46
N THR A 92 4.91 -0.42 21.35
CA THR A 92 4.33 0.67 20.56
C THR A 92 3.17 1.32 21.32
N GLY A 93 2.76 2.50 20.90
CA GLY A 93 1.46 3.04 21.24
C GLY A 93 0.32 2.15 20.74
N GLU A 94 -0.90 2.44 21.15
CA GLU A 94 -2.09 1.77 20.63
C GLU A 94 -2.28 2.08 19.16
N CYS A 95 -2.55 1.05 18.37
CA CYS A 95 -2.81 1.05 16.95
C CYS A 95 -4.17 0.41 16.67
N ARG A 96 -4.73 0.58 15.47
CA ARG A 96 -6.03 0.04 15.11
C ARG A 96 -6.05 -0.52 13.69
N PHE A 97 -6.94 -1.46 13.45
CA PHE A 97 -7.36 -1.86 12.10
C PHE A 97 -8.82 -2.31 12.14
N ARG A 98 -9.46 -2.39 10.98
CA ARG A 98 -10.83 -2.88 10.88
C ARG A 98 -10.88 -4.07 9.91
N THR A 99 -11.56 -5.14 10.32
CA THR A 99 -11.85 -6.30 9.47
C THR A 99 -12.90 -5.94 8.42
N PHE A 100 -12.82 -6.56 7.24
CA PHE A 100 -13.76 -6.33 6.15
C PHE A 100 -15.14 -6.95 6.46
N GLY A 101 -16.17 -6.45 5.79
CA GLY A 101 -17.54 -6.98 5.95
C GLY A 101 -18.65 -5.95 5.88
N GLU A 102 -18.32 -4.66 5.66
CA GLU A 102 -19.29 -3.60 5.42
C GLU A 102 -19.48 -3.38 3.92
N ASP A 103 -20.71 -3.08 3.48
CA ASP A 103 -21.01 -2.80 2.07
C ASP A 103 -20.79 -1.32 1.70
N THR A 104 -20.65 -0.44 2.70
CA THR A 104 -20.35 0.97 2.50
C THR A 104 -19.09 1.33 3.26
N PHE A 105 -18.04 1.73 2.54
CA PHE A 105 -16.74 2.09 3.12
C PHE A 105 -15.95 3.00 2.18
N SER A 106 -14.91 3.63 2.71
CA SER A 106 -13.95 4.38 1.91
C SER A 106 -12.58 3.75 1.97
N PHE A 107 -11.82 3.90 0.89
CA PHE A 107 -10.41 3.52 0.81
C PHE A 107 -9.61 4.54 0.00
N ILE A 108 -8.28 4.47 0.11
CA ILE A 108 -7.36 5.38 -0.55
C ILE A 108 -6.57 4.64 -1.62
N ILE A 109 -6.31 5.33 -2.73
CA ILE A 109 -5.35 4.91 -3.77
C ILE A 109 -4.27 5.97 -3.86
N TYR A 110 -2.99 5.56 -3.83
CA TYR A 110 -1.84 6.40 -4.15
C TYR A 110 -0.63 5.53 -4.47
N GLY A 111 0.39 6.07 -5.09
CA GLY A 111 1.64 5.34 -5.40
C GLY A 111 2.74 6.28 -5.84
N ASP A 112 3.88 5.72 -6.28
CA ASP A 112 5.07 6.47 -6.66
C ASP A 112 5.54 7.39 -5.53
N THR A 113 5.84 6.79 -4.36
CA THR A 113 6.24 7.53 -3.16
C THR A 113 7.74 7.68 -3.01
N ARG A 114 8.52 7.01 -3.87
CA ARG A 114 9.97 6.99 -3.83
C ARG A 114 10.62 8.37 -3.82
N GLY A 115 11.73 8.51 -3.14
CA GLY A 115 12.57 9.70 -3.18
C GLY A 115 13.31 9.87 -4.50
N GLN A 116 14.06 10.97 -4.62
CA GLN A 116 14.98 11.23 -5.73
C GLN A 116 16.25 11.89 -5.16
N LYS A 117 17.03 11.15 -4.40
CA LYS A 117 18.27 11.67 -3.81
C LYS A 117 19.31 12.02 -4.88
N PRO A 118 20.06 13.12 -4.74
CA PRO A 118 20.08 14.05 -3.60
C PRO A 118 19.04 15.17 -3.69
N LEU A 119 18.12 15.16 -4.64
CA LEU A 119 17.18 16.27 -4.90
C LEU A 119 16.13 16.41 -3.79
N PHE A 120 15.53 15.30 -3.39
CA PHE A 120 14.59 15.24 -2.27
C PHE A 120 14.46 13.81 -1.73
N THR A 121 14.01 13.70 -0.49
CA THR A 121 13.75 12.45 0.22
C THR A 121 12.26 12.12 0.20
N GLN A 122 11.92 10.90 0.62
CA GLN A 122 10.52 10.55 0.86
C GLN A 122 9.88 11.43 1.94
N THR A 123 10.61 11.77 3.00
CA THR A 123 10.13 12.63 4.08
C THR A 123 9.64 13.98 3.57
N GLU A 124 10.30 14.57 2.57
CA GLU A 124 9.96 15.90 2.05
C GLU A 124 8.71 15.93 1.19
N ARG A 125 8.39 14.85 0.47
CA ARG A 125 7.23 14.79 -0.43
C ARG A 125 6.20 13.77 0.01
N HIS A 126 6.55 12.48 0.04
CA HIS A 126 5.64 11.43 0.50
C HIS A 126 5.14 11.70 1.93
N GLY A 127 5.98 12.22 2.82
CA GLY A 127 5.59 12.58 4.19
C GLY A 127 4.35 13.48 4.26
N ARG A 128 4.19 14.41 3.34
CA ARG A 128 3.00 15.29 3.29
C ARG A 128 1.74 14.54 2.89
N VAL A 129 1.86 13.62 1.93
CA VAL A 129 0.74 12.78 1.47
C VAL A 129 0.36 11.81 2.58
N ALA A 130 1.32 11.12 3.18
CA ALA A 130 1.09 10.18 4.27
C ALA A 130 0.47 10.84 5.51
N GLU A 131 0.91 12.06 5.87
CA GLU A 131 0.32 12.84 6.96
C GLU A 131 -1.15 13.20 6.69
N GLN A 132 -1.46 13.59 5.45
CA GLN A 132 -2.84 13.93 5.08
C GLN A 132 -3.73 12.68 5.05
N ILE A 133 -3.25 11.54 4.51
CA ILE A 133 -3.99 10.27 4.54
C ILE A 133 -4.18 9.79 5.99
N ALA A 134 -3.18 9.94 6.86
CA ALA A 134 -3.30 9.57 8.28
C ALA A 134 -4.34 10.41 9.04
N ALA A 135 -4.71 11.59 8.53
CA ALA A 135 -5.76 12.45 9.08
C ALA A 135 -7.16 12.18 8.51
N GLU A 136 -7.27 11.31 7.49
CA GLU A 136 -8.56 10.88 6.97
C GLU A 136 -9.28 9.98 7.98
N GLU A 137 -10.59 10.14 8.07
CA GLU A 137 -11.44 9.33 8.93
C GLU A 137 -12.14 8.23 8.13
N ASP A 138 -12.42 7.10 8.77
CA ASP A 138 -13.19 5.98 8.23
C ASP A 138 -12.60 5.33 6.95
N ILE A 139 -11.26 5.26 6.87
CA ILE A 139 -10.58 4.57 5.79
C ILE A 139 -10.39 3.09 6.16
N LEU A 140 -10.96 2.20 5.35
CA LEU A 140 -10.90 0.76 5.57
C LEU A 140 -9.53 0.18 5.19
N PHE A 141 -8.98 0.59 4.04
CA PHE A 141 -7.66 0.20 3.56
C PHE A 141 -7.04 1.26 2.63
N VAL A 142 -5.75 1.11 2.38
CA VAL A 142 -5.00 1.93 1.44
C VAL A 142 -4.36 1.00 0.41
N ILE A 143 -4.65 1.19 -0.88
CA ILE A 143 -3.92 0.54 -1.97
C ILE A 143 -2.74 1.44 -2.37
N HIS A 144 -1.53 0.92 -2.23
CA HIS A 144 -0.33 1.57 -2.76
C HIS A 144 0.03 0.95 -4.11
N THR A 145 -0.07 1.72 -5.17
CA THR A 145 0.03 1.26 -6.57
C THR A 145 1.46 1.08 -7.07
N GLY A 146 2.42 0.82 -6.18
CA GLY A 146 3.81 0.49 -6.50
C GLY A 146 4.77 1.66 -6.43
N ASP A 147 6.08 1.37 -6.61
CA ASP A 147 7.19 2.29 -6.46
C ASP A 147 7.22 2.94 -5.07
N PHE A 148 7.24 2.08 -4.05
CA PHE A 148 7.38 2.45 -2.64
C PHE A 148 8.73 3.13 -2.39
N VAL A 149 9.78 2.60 -2.97
CA VAL A 149 11.17 3.01 -2.80
C VAL A 149 11.86 3.17 -4.16
N CYS A 150 13.02 3.85 -4.19
CA CYS A 150 13.89 3.86 -5.38
C CYS A 150 14.92 2.74 -5.31
N GLU A 151 15.46 2.50 -4.11
CA GLU A 151 16.47 1.51 -3.80
C GLU A 151 16.10 0.78 -2.50
N GLU A 152 16.59 -0.45 -2.33
CA GLU A 152 16.24 -1.31 -1.18
C GLU A 152 16.52 -0.66 0.18
N GLU A 153 17.58 0.16 0.29
CA GLU A 153 17.94 0.85 1.51
C GLU A 153 16.93 1.92 1.97
N GLU A 154 15.97 2.26 1.13
CA GLU A 154 14.94 3.29 1.43
C GLU A 154 13.71 2.73 2.14
N TRP A 155 13.59 1.42 2.32
CA TRP A 155 12.46 0.82 3.03
C TRP A 155 12.30 1.32 4.47
N ASP A 156 13.43 1.52 5.18
CA ASP A 156 13.37 2.06 6.55
C ASP A 156 12.80 3.49 6.55
N GLU A 157 13.11 4.32 5.54
CA GLU A 157 12.55 5.66 5.38
C GLU A 157 11.06 5.59 5.02
N PHE A 158 10.67 4.72 4.08
CA PHE A 158 9.25 4.53 3.72
C PHE A 158 8.40 4.18 4.94
N PHE A 159 8.79 3.16 5.72
CA PHE A 159 8.03 2.75 6.89
C PHE A 159 8.04 3.78 8.02
N ALA A 160 9.10 4.57 8.15
CA ALA A 160 9.13 5.69 9.10
C ALA A 160 8.13 6.77 8.72
N VAL A 161 8.07 7.13 7.43
CA VAL A 161 7.21 8.17 6.87
C VAL A 161 5.74 7.75 6.85
N ALA A 162 5.44 6.54 6.34
CA ALA A 162 4.09 6.01 6.23
C ALA A 162 3.56 5.43 7.56
N GLY A 163 4.42 5.21 8.54
CA GLY A 163 4.08 4.53 9.80
C GLY A 163 2.84 5.05 10.52
N PRO A 164 2.61 6.36 10.68
CA PRO A 164 1.39 6.89 11.31
C PRO A 164 0.09 6.45 10.63
N MET A 165 0.10 6.33 9.30
CA MET A 165 -1.01 5.83 8.50
C MET A 165 -1.11 4.30 8.58
N LEU A 166 -0.01 3.58 8.30
CA LEU A 166 0.00 2.12 8.13
C LEU A 166 -0.30 1.34 9.43
N ARG A 167 -0.05 1.94 10.59
CA ARG A 167 -0.40 1.30 11.88
C ARG A 167 -1.89 1.35 12.20
N ASN A 168 -2.66 2.17 11.48
CA ASN A 168 -4.10 2.37 11.72
C ASN A 168 -4.98 2.00 10.51
N THR A 169 -4.38 1.53 9.41
CA THR A 169 -5.10 1.21 8.18
C THR A 169 -4.45 0.00 7.52
N THR A 170 -5.25 -0.91 6.96
CA THR A 170 -4.72 -2.05 6.17
C THR A 170 -4.05 -1.55 4.91
N LEU A 171 -2.82 -2.00 4.66
CA LEU A 171 -2.09 -1.78 3.41
C LEU A 171 -2.37 -2.91 2.42
N ILE A 172 -2.73 -2.54 1.20
CA ILE A 172 -2.83 -3.41 0.03
C ILE A 172 -1.68 -3.03 -0.90
N PRO A 173 -0.56 -3.75 -0.89
CA PRO A 173 0.61 -3.40 -1.69
C PRO A 173 0.49 -3.94 -3.11
N VAL A 174 0.81 -3.11 -4.10
CA VAL A 174 1.01 -3.47 -5.50
C VAL A 174 2.48 -3.36 -5.82
N ALA A 175 3.06 -4.32 -6.53
CA ALA A 175 4.48 -4.28 -6.88
C ALA A 175 4.76 -3.28 -8.01
N GLY A 176 5.65 -2.31 -7.78
CA GLY A 176 6.21 -1.39 -8.78
C GLY A 176 7.57 -1.88 -9.31
N ASN A 177 8.07 -1.25 -10.36
CA ASN A 177 9.32 -1.65 -10.99
C ASN A 177 10.59 -1.28 -10.19
N HIS A 178 10.46 -0.42 -9.18
CA HIS A 178 11.53 -0.08 -8.23
C HIS A 178 11.52 -0.90 -6.93
N ASP A 179 10.51 -1.72 -6.68
CA ASP A 179 10.31 -2.42 -5.40
C ASP A 179 11.07 -3.75 -5.26
N GLY A 180 12.09 -3.95 -6.09
CA GLY A 180 12.87 -5.19 -6.13
C GLY A 180 12.18 -6.30 -6.93
N ASP A 181 12.59 -7.54 -6.73
CA ASP A 181 11.95 -8.70 -7.36
C ASP A 181 10.77 -9.26 -6.53
N ALA A 182 10.11 -10.28 -7.05
CA ALA A 182 8.96 -10.89 -6.38
C ALA A 182 9.31 -11.51 -5.02
N GLU A 183 10.56 -12.00 -4.83
CA GLU A 183 11.02 -12.56 -3.56
C GLU A 183 11.21 -11.45 -2.52
N ALA A 184 11.83 -10.32 -2.90
CA ALA A 184 12.00 -9.15 -2.04
C ALA A 184 10.64 -8.55 -1.63
N PHE A 185 9.72 -8.40 -2.57
CA PHE A 185 8.36 -7.94 -2.30
C PHE A 185 7.63 -8.88 -1.32
N SER A 186 7.67 -10.19 -1.57
CA SER A 186 7.05 -11.19 -0.70
C SER A 186 7.69 -11.24 0.69
N ALA A 187 9.00 -11.02 0.80
CA ALA A 187 9.70 -10.98 2.10
C ALA A 187 9.22 -9.82 2.98
N ILE A 188 8.82 -8.70 2.38
CA ILE A 188 8.31 -7.53 3.11
C ILE A 188 6.84 -7.71 3.46
N PHE A 189 5.99 -8.04 2.47
CA PHE A 189 4.53 -8.01 2.65
C PHE A 189 3.90 -9.37 2.93
N ASP A 190 4.65 -10.49 2.72
CA ASP A 190 4.17 -11.90 2.78
C ASP A 190 2.93 -12.13 1.90
N LEU A 191 2.97 -11.53 0.73
CA LEU A 191 1.95 -11.66 -0.30
C LEU A 191 2.61 -12.08 -1.59
N PRO A 192 1.93 -12.87 -2.44
CA PRO A 192 2.40 -13.09 -3.80
C PRO A 192 2.33 -11.77 -4.59
N PRO A 193 3.04 -11.67 -5.73
CA PRO A 193 3.05 -10.44 -6.53
C PRO A 193 1.69 -10.13 -7.17
N TYR A 194 0.82 -11.13 -7.32
CA TYR A 194 -0.57 -10.95 -7.74
C TYR A 194 -1.51 -11.78 -6.85
N TYR A 195 -2.63 -11.21 -6.49
CA TYR A 195 -3.62 -11.78 -5.57
C TYR A 195 -4.94 -11.02 -5.64
N SER A 196 -5.97 -11.53 -4.98
CA SER A 196 -7.26 -10.85 -4.86
C SER A 196 -7.84 -10.97 -3.45
N PHE A 197 -8.81 -10.13 -3.16
CA PHE A 197 -9.58 -10.18 -1.92
C PHE A 197 -10.95 -9.53 -2.12
N ASP A 198 -11.87 -9.84 -1.23
CA ASP A 198 -13.19 -9.26 -1.18
C ASP A 198 -13.35 -8.32 0.03
N ALA A 199 -13.98 -7.16 -0.19
CA ALA A 199 -14.35 -6.23 0.86
C ALA A 199 -15.82 -5.82 0.66
N GLY A 200 -16.72 -6.37 1.47
CA GLY A 200 -18.17 -6.17 1.31
C GLY A 200 -18.64 -6.53 -0.10
N SER A 201 -19.17 -5.56 -0.82
CA SER A 201 -19.67 -5.70 -2.19
C SER A 201 -18.61 -5.54 -3.29
N LEU A 202 -17.33 -5.34 -2.92
CA LEU A 202 -16.22 -5.07 -3.82
C LEU A 202 -15.26 -6.25 -3.92
N HIS A 203 -14.98 -6.70 -5.16
CA HIS A 203 -13.87 -7.59 -5.49
C HIS A 203 -12.68 -6.78 -5.97
N VAL A 204 -11.51 -7.04 -5.39
CA VAL A 204 -10.26 -6.34 -5.71
C VAL A 204 -9.24 -7.33 -6.23
N THR A 205 -8.79 -7.14 -7.46
CA THR A 205 -7.73 -7.91 -8.12
C THR A 205 -6.45 -7.08 -8.17
N VAL A 206 -5.37 -7.59 -7.59
CA VAL A 206 -4.02 -6.99 -7.66
C VAL A 206 -3.18 -7.80 -8.62
N LEU A 207 -2.51 -7.12 -9.57
CA LEU A 207 -1.69 -7.76 -10.61
C LEU A 207 -0.24 -7.25 -10.57
N ASP A 208 0.69 -8.08 -11.02
CA ASP A 208 2.08 -7.70 -11.28
C ASP A 208 2.26 -7.38 -12.77
N SER A 209 2.43 -6.11 -13.07
CA SER A 209 2.65 -5.59 -14.44
C SER A 209 4.14 -5.37 -14.78
N ASN A 210 5.06 -5.79 -13.90
CA ASN A 210 6.49 -5.57 -14.13
C ASN A 210 7.06 -6.51 -15.18
N ASP A 211 8.16 -6.11 -15.83
CA ASP A 211 8.86 -6.89 -16.86
C ASP A 211 9.22 -8.31 -16.40
N ARG A 212 9.51 -8.48 -15.12
CA ARG A 212 9.80 -9.79 -14.50
C ARG A 212 8.60 -10.76 -14.53
N ALA A 213 7.37 -10.24 -14.53
CA ALA A 213 6.15 -11.03 -14.60
C ALA A 213 5.90 -11.63 -15.99
N TRP A 214 6.51 -11.07 -17.04
CA TRP A 214 6.31 -11.50 -18.42
C TRP A 214 6.71 -12.95 -18.69
N ALA A 215 7.63 -13.51 -17.91
CA ALA A 215 8.01 -14.92 -18.01
C ALA A 215 6.86 -15.89 -17.68
N ASP A 216 5.88 -15.45 -16.86
CA ASP A 216 4.70 -16.22 -16.43
C ASP A 216 3.39 -15.46 -16.68
N MET A 217 3.40 -14.48 -17.56
CA MET A 217 2.24 -13.62 -17.85
C MET A 217 1.01 -14.44 -18.25
N GLY A 218 1.17 -15.48 -19.04
CA GLY A 218 0.06 -16.35 -19.45
C GLY A 218 -0.62 -17.07 -18.26
N SER A 219 0.14 -17.45 -17.22
CA SER A 219 -0.44 -18.04 -16.01
C SER A 219 -1.19 -16.98 -15.19
N GLN A 220 -0.63 -15.77 -15.09
CA GLN A 220 -1.31 -14.66 -14.41
C GLN A 220 -2.59 -14.25 -15.16
N THR A 221 -2.56 -14.17 -16.49
CA THR A 221 -3.73 -13.86 -17.31
C THR A 221 -4.82 -14.93 -17.18
N ALA A 222 -4.47 -16.22 -17.22
CA ALA A 222 -5.44 -17.30 -17.00
C ALA A 222 -6.04 -17.29 -15.58
N TRP A 223 -5.24 -16.93 -14.58
CA TRP A 223 -5.72 -16.71 -13.22
C TRP A 223 -6.66 -15.51 -13.15
N LEU A 224 -6.32 -14.38 -13.78
CA LEU A 224 -7.14 -13.16 -13.85
C LEU A 224 -8.54 -13.45 -14.45
N GLU A 225 -8.61 -14.18 -15.57
CA GLU A 225 -9.89 -14.56 -16.18
C GLU A 225 -10.78 -15.37 -15.21
N SER A 226 -10.17 -16.24 -14.41
CA SER A 226 -10.88 -17.03 -13.39
C SER A 226 -11.29 -16.16 -12.19
N ASP A 227 -10.43 -15.27 -11.74
CA ASP A 227 -10.64 -14.40 -10.58
C ASP A 227 -11.79 -13.40 -10.83
N LEU A 228 -11.83 -12.80 -12.01
CA LEU A 228 -12.87 -11.84 -12.42
C LEU A 228 -14.25 -12.50 -12.64
N ALA A 229 -14.36 -13.82 -12.55
CA ALA A 229 -15.65 -14.50 -12.48
C ALA A 229 -16.37 -14.31 -11.12
N SER A 230 -15.80 -13.51 -10.22
CA SER A 230 -16.43 -13.11 -8.96
C SER A 230 -17.87 -12.63 -9.18
N PRO A 231 -18.84 -13.10 -8.36
CA PRO A 231 -20.24 -12.67 -8.45
C PRO A 231 -20.51 -11.31 -7.79
N LEU A 232 -19.49 -10.68 -7.18
CA LEU A 232 -19.67 -9.41 -6.51
C LEU A 232 -20.02 -8.29 -7.50
N PRO A 233 -20.86 -7.34 -7.09
CA PRO A 233 -21.39 -6.32 -8.00
C PRO A 233 -20.33 -5.33 -8.48
N TRP A 234 -19.31 -5.05 -7.66
CA TRP A 234 -18.22 -4.16 -8.02
C TRP A 234 -16.91 -4.92 -8.19
N LYS A 235 -16.17 -4.60 -9.26
CA LYS A 235 -14.87 -5.19 -9.55
C LYS A 235 -13.87 -4.12 -9.89
N ILE A 236 -12.74 -4.11 -9.19
CA ILE A 236 -11.61 -3.24 -9.52
C ILE A 236 -10.34 -4.05 -9.71
N ALA A 237 -9.45 -3.55 -10.58
CA ALA A 237 -8.09 -4.06 -10.69
C ALA A 237 -7.06 -3.00 -10.31
N ALA A 238 -5.92 -3.39 -9.75
CA ALA A 238 -4.82 -2.50 -9.38
C ALA A 238 -3.48 -3.11 -9.80
N PHE A 239 -2.68 -2.35 -10.52
CA PHE A 239 -1.32 -2.71 -10.93
C PHE A 239 -0.51 -1.43 -11.27
N HIS A 240 0.81 -1.56 -11.45
CA HIS A 240 1.67 -0.40 -11.52
C HIS A 240 1.68 0.31 -12.88
N HIS A 241 1.93 -0.40 -13.99
CA HIS A 241 2.13 0.23 -15.32
C HIS A 241 0.80 0.55 -16.01
N PRO A 242 0.50 1.84 -16.29
CA PRO A 242 -0.80 2.24 -16.81
C PRO A 242 -0.98 1.82 -18.27
N PRO A 243 -2.11 1.17 -18.65
CA PRO A 243 -2.40 0.85 -20.05
C PRO A 243 -2.70 2.10 -20.89
N PHE A 244 -3.10 3.18 -20.24
CA PHE A 244 -3.34 4.49 -20.85
C PHE A 244 -2.61 5.57 -20.07
N SER A 245 -1.82 6.40 -20.75
CA SER A 245 -1.14 7.56 -20.18
C SER A 245 -0.87 8.63 -21.21
N ALA A 246 -0.99 9.88 -20.80
CA ALA A 246 -0.58 11.05 -21.56
C ALA A 246 0.85 11.50 -21.22
N ASP A 247 1.64 10.70 -20.51
CA ASP A 247 3.05 11.03 -20.25
C ASP A 247 3.76 11.38 -21.55
N ARG A 248 4.47 12.50 -21.54
CA ARG A 248 5.17 13.02 -22.72
C ARG A 248 6.27 12.08 -23.23
N LYS A 249 6.86 11.27 -22.37
CA LYS A 249 7.93 10.31 -22.74
C LYS A 249 7.39 8.95 -23.16
N GLN A 250 6.24 8.54 -22.61
CA GLN A 250 5.58 7.26 -22.86
C GLN A 250 4.14 7.47 -23.32
N SER A 251 3.95 8.37 -24.30
CA SER A 251 2.62 8.71 -24.80
C SER A 251 1.84 7.48 -25.25
N GLY A 252 0.65 7.35 -24.68
CA GLY A 252 -0.26 6.24 -24.95
C GLY A 252 -0.29 5.15 -23.88
N GLY A 253 0.61 5.19 -22.88
CA GLY A 253 0.72 4.18 -21.83
C GLY A 253 1.39 2.87 -22.28
N ASP A 254 1.33 1.84 -21.44
CA ASP A 254 1.91 0.52 -21.73
C ASP A 254 1.05 -0.28 -22.72
N GLN A 255 1.56 -0.41 -23.94
CA GLN A 255 0.85 -1.08 -25.05
C GLN A 255 0.75 -2.59 -24.86
N ALA A 256 1.74 -3.20 -24.18
CA ALA A 256 1.75 -4.64 -23.94
C ALA A 256 0.70 -5.00 -22.87
N ILE A 257 0.67 -4.27 -21.75
CA ILE A 257 -0.37 -4.41 -20.72
C ILE A 257 -1.77 -4.14 -21.30
N ARG A 258 -1.89 -3.12 -22.15
CA ARG A 258 -3.17 -2.83 -22.82
C ARG A 258 -3.64 -4.01 -23.66
N ALA A 259 -2.75 -4.58 -24.48
CA ALA A 259 -3.08 -5.70 -25.36
C ALA A 259 -3.38 -6.98 -24.59
N GLU A 260 -2.75 -7.17 -23.42
CA GLU A 260 -2.90 -8.38 -22.62
C GLU A 260 -4.20 -8.38 -21.81
N TRP A 261 -4.56 -7.25 -21.16
CA TRP A 261 -5.60 -7.26 -20.12
C TRP A 261 -6.83 -6.41 -20.40
N CYS A 262 -6.76 -5.35 -21.23
CA CYS A 262 -7.89 -4.41 -21.33
C CYS A 262 -9.17 -5.02 -21.91
N ASP A 263 -9.06 -5.98 -22.83
CA ASP A 263 -10.22 -6.69 -23.37
C ASP A 263 -10.82 -7.64 -22.32
N ILE A 264 -9.99 -8.22 -21.43
CA ILE A 264 -10.44 -9.04 -20.30
C ILE A 264 -11.21 -8.17 -19.29
N PHE A 265 -10.69 -7.00 -18.96
CA PHE A 265 -11.36 -6.09 -18.02
C PHE A 265 -12.74 -5.67 -18.54
N SER A 266 -12.83 -5.21 -19.78
CA SER A 266 -14.12 -4.82 -20.37
C SER A 266 -15.07 -6.00 -20.57
N GLY A 267 -14.56 -7.18 -20.89
CA GLY A 267 -15.36 -8.41 -21.07
C GLY A 267 -15.85 -9.04 -19.75
N SER A 268 -15.24 -8.66 -18.62
CA SER A 268 -15.57 -9.14 -17.28
C SER A 268 -16.28 -8.10 -16.40
N ASP A 269 -16.72 -6.99 -16.99
CA ASP A 269 -17.40 -5.88 -16.31
C ASP A 269 -16.55 -5.31 -15.15
N VAL A 270 -15.24 -5.08 -15.37
CA VAL A 270 -14.39 -4.36 -14.40
C VAL A 270 -14.74 -2.88 -14.44
N ASP A 271 -15.17 -2.36 -13.30
CA ASP A 271 -15.62 -0.95 -13.18
C ASP A 271 -14.47 0.03 -13.26
N VAL A 272 -13.38 -0.23 -12.51
CA VAL A 272 -12.23 0.68 -12.41
C VAL A 272 -10.92 -0.10 -12.40
N VAL A 273 -9.93 0.42 -13.13
CA VAL A 273 -8.53 -0.02 -13.09
C VAL A 273 -7.68 1.11 -12.52
N PHE A 274 -6.95 0.84 -11.44
CA PHE A 274 -6.01 1.77 -10.83
C PHE A 274 -4.59 1.41 -11.20
N SER A 275 -3.80 2.44 -11.54
CA SER A 275 -2.38 2.31 -11.87
C SER A 275 -1.58 3.52 -11.39
N ALA A 276 -0.27 3.49 -11.59
CA ALA A 276 0.67 4.53 -11.21
C ALA A 276 1.77 4.69 -12.27
N HIS A 277 3.07 4.65 -11.91
CA HIS A 277 4.23 4.73 -12.80
C HIS A 277 4.34 6.05 -13.58
N THR A 278 3.27 6.58 -14.12
CA THR A 278 3.22 7.96 -14.58
C THR A 278 2.99 8.87 -13.39
N HIS A 279 4.00 9.66 -13.04
CA HIS A 279 3.99 10.50 -11.83
C HIS A 279 3.08 11.72 -12.02
N ALA A 280 1.80 11.46 -12.21
CA ALA A 280 0.71 12.43 -12.38
C ALA A 280 -0.61 11.79 -11.95
N TYR A 281 -1.67 12.58 -11.89
CA TYR A 281 -3.04 12.07 -11.87
C TYR A 281 -3.60 12.12 -13.29
N GLU A 282 -4.19 11.01 -13.74
CA GLU A 282 -4.87 10.93 -15.04
C GLU A 282 -6.15 10.09 -14.94
N ARG A 283 -7.14 10.40 -15.75
CA ARG A 283 -8.39 9.65 -15.84
C ARG A 283 -8.77 9.40 -17.29
N TYR A 284 -9.16 8.16 -17.57
CA TYR A 284 -9.61 7.68 -18.89
C TYR A 284 -10.90 6.88 -18.74
N HIS A 285 -11.74 6.91 -19.77
CA HIS A 285 -12.88 5.99 -19.90
C HIS A 285 -12.77 5.29 -21.26
N VAL A 286 -12.61 3.98 -21.26
CA VAL A 286 -12.43 3.16 -22.46
C VAL A 286 -13.24 1.88 -22.34
N ASN A 287 -14.06 1.60 -23.34
CA ASN A 287 -14.87 0.36 -23.43
C ASN A 287 -15.70 0.03 -22.17
N GLY A 288 -16.20 1.05 -21.47
CA GLY A 288 -17.02 0.88 -20.26
C GLY A 288 -16.23 0.80 -18.95
N THR A 289 -14.92 0.72 -19.00
CA THR A 289 -14.04 0.69 -17.82
C THR A 289 -13.39 2.06 -17.58
N GLU A 290 -13.35 2.51 -16.32
CA GLU A 290 -12.57 3.69 -15.90
C GLU A 290 -11.12 3.27 -15.63
N TYR A 291 -10.15 4.01 -16.18
CA TYR A 291 -8.72 3.81 -15.92
C TYR A 291 -8.18 5.06 -15.23
N ILE A 292 -7.64 4.89 -14.03
CA ILE A 292 -7.16 5.99 -13.20
C ILE A 292 -5.68 5.79 -12.91
N VAL A 293 -4.86 6.77 -13.25
CA VAL A 293 -3.44 6.82 -12.85
C VAL A 293 -3.32 7.71 -11.62
N VAL A 294 -2.68 7.21 -10.56
CA VAL A 294 -2.50 7.92 -9.29
C VAL A 294 -1.04 7.84 -8.83
N GLY A 295 -0.13 8.31 -9.70
CA GLY A 295 1.32 8.33 -9.45
C GLY A 295 1.81 9.62 -8.77
N CYS A 296 1.02 10.19 -7.87
CA CYS A 296 1.29 11.50 -7.27
C CYS A 296 1.62 11.44 -5.77
N GLY A 297 2.16 10.31 -5.29
CA GLY A 297 2.51 10.08 -3.88
C GLY A 297 3.80 10.76 -3.42
N GLY A 298 4.72 11.14 -4.32
CA GLY A 298 5.99 11.76 -3.90
C GLY A 298 7.09 11.82 -4.95
N ALA A 299 7.12 10.91 -5.90
CA ALA A 299 8.16 10.78 -6.92
C ALA A 299 8.29 12.02 -7.84
N PRO A 300 9.38 12.14 -8.64
CA PRO A 300 9.57 13.25 -9.57
C PRO A 300 8.42 13.32 -10.59
N PHE A 301 7.84 14.49 -10.81
CA PHE A 301 6.69 14.64 -11.70
C PHE A 301 7.04 14.48 -13.17
N TYR A 302 6.09 13.90 -13.91
CA TYR A 302 6.14 13.83 -15.36
C TYR A 302 5.20 14.88 -15.97
N ALA A 303 5.61 15.38 -17.14
CA ALA A 303 4.80 16.31 -17.90
C ALA A 303 3.86 15.53 -18.83
N LEU A 304 2.60 15.93 -18.87
CA LEU A 304 1.62 15.35 -19.78
C LEU A 304 1.73 15.98 -21.18
N ALA A 305 1.56 15.20 -22.21
CA ALA A 305 1.56 15.66 -23.59
C ALA A 305 0.33 16.55 -23.88
N GLU A 306 0.45 17.48 -24.84
CA GLU A 306 -0.69 18.30 -25.28
C GLU A 306 -1.75 17.42 -25.97
N GLU A 307 -1.30 16.54 -26.89
CA GLU A 307 -2.16 15.53 -27.51
C GLU A 307 -2.45 14.41 -26.49
N LYS A 308 -3.73 14.19 -26.25
CA LYS A 308 -4.19 13.21 -25.27
C LYS A 308 -4.60 11.90 -25.95
N PRO A 309 -4.30 10.74 -25.34
CA PRO A 309 -4.79 9.45 -25.80
C PRO A 309 -6.32 9.38 -25.81
N GLU A 310 -6.84 8.43 -26.59
CA GLU A 310 -8.27 8.12 -26.60
C GLU A 310 -8.81 7.85 -25.19
N GLY A 311 -10.04 8.32 -24.94
CA GLY A 311 -10.72 8.13 -23.67
C GLY A 311 -10.29 9.07 -22.55
N TYR A 312 -9.28 9.94 -22.76
CA TYR A 312 -8.82 10.90 -21.75
C TYR A 312 -9.94 11.84 -21.28
N GLN A 313 -10.09 11.97 -19.96
CA GLN A 313 -11.10 12.82 -19.35
C GLN A 313 -10.52 13.94 -18.50
N ALA A 314 -9.46 13.65 -17.72
CA ALA A 314 -8.86 14.62 -16.81
C ALA A 314 -7.40 14.27 -16.51
N GLY A 315 -6.63 15.25 -16.03
CA GLY A 315 -5.29 15.04 -15.51
C GLY A 315 -4.77 16.24 -14.74
N ARG A 316 -3.84 15.96 -13.84
CA ARG A 316 -3.10 16.96 -13.06
C ARG A 316 -1.62 16.60 -13.04
N GLU A 317 -0.80 17.55 -13.45
CA GLU A 317 0.65 17.50 -13.30
C GLU A 317 1.06 18.17 -11.98
N ARG A 318 2.25 17.84 -11.48
CA ARG A 318 2.92 18.57 -10.39
C ARG A 318 2.09 18.71 -9.10
N THR A 319 1.18 17.78 -8.89
CA THR A 319 0.31 17.76 -7.72
C THR A 319 0.64 16.55 -6.87
N LEU A 320 1.04 16.75 -5.63
CA LEU A 320 1.05 15.69 -4.61
C LEU A 320 -0.39 15.43 -4.17
N GLY A 321 -0.75 14.17 -4.02
CA GLY A 321 -2.10 13.83 -3.60
C GLY A 321 -2.40 12.34 -3.66
N TYR A 322 -3.65 12.02 -3.47
CA TYR A 322 -4.20 10.66 -3.48
C TYR A 322 -5.65 10.69 -3.98
N LEU A 323 -6.17 9.53 -4.31
CA LEU A 323 -7.57 9.36 -4.65
C LEU A 323 -8.31 8.75 -3.45
N ARG A 324 -9.37 9.39 -3.00
CA ARG A 324 -10.34 8.80 -2.06
C ARG A 324 -11.46 8.14 -2.87
N VAL A 325 -11.75 6.89 -2.54
CA VAL A 325 -12.79 6.10 -3.17
C VAL A 325 -13.80 5.69 -2.11
N THR A 326 -15.06 5.97 -2.35
CA THR A 326 -16.16 5.53 -1.49
C THR A 326 -17.01 4.55 -2.27
N VAL A 327 -17.18 3.35 -1.71
CA VAL A 327 -18.01 2.27 -2.25
C VAL A 327 -19.29 2.20 -1.44
N SER A 328 -20.39 2.03 -2.14
CA SER A 328 -21.69 1.65 -1.59
C SER A 328 -22.34 0.59 -2.50
N PRO A 329 -23.42 -0.06 -2.11
CA PRO A 329 -24.12 -1.00 -3.00
C PRO A 329 -24.58 -0.39 -4.32
N GLU A 330 -24.80 0.94 -4.37
CA GLU A 330 -25.34 1.65 -5.52
C GLU A 330 -24.29 2.41 -6.35
N SER A 331 -23.09 2.66 -5.80
CA SER A 331 -22.11 3.52 -6.47
C SER A 331 -20.68 3.35 -6.00
N ILE A 332 -19.74 3.65 -6.90
CA ILE A 332 -18.34 3.97 -6.58
C ILE A 332 -18.13 5.45 -6.86
N VAL A 333 -17.76 6.22 -5.84
CA VAL A 333 -17.46 7.65 -5.95
C VAL A 333 -15.97 7.85 -5.76
N MET A 334 -15.33 8.56 -6.69
CA MET A 334 -13.88 8.80 -6.69
C MET A 334 -13.60 10.31 -6.62
N GLU A 335 -12.77 10.71 -5.66
CA GLU A 335 -12.37 12.09 -5.44
C GLU A 335 -10.84 12.21 -5.42
N MET A 336 -10.26 13.00 -6.34
CA MET A 336 -8.84 13.36 -6.28
C MET A 336 -8.63 14.43 -5.22
N VAL A 337 -7.89 14.08 -4.17
CA VAL A 337 -7.55 14.98 -3.05
C VAL A 337 -6.14 15.54 -3.27
N PRO A 338 -5.99 16.80 -3.69
CA PRO A 338 -4.70 17.43 -3.83
C PRO A 338 -4.16 17.82 -2.46
N VAL A 339 -2.92 17.45 -2.16
CA VAL A 339 -2.22 17.78 -0.91
C VAL A 339 -1.35 19.01 -1.08
N ALA A 340 -0.63 19.09 -2.19
CA ALA A 340 0.22 20.23 -2.49
C ALA A 340 0.53 20.32 -3.98
N GLU A 341 0.79 21.53 -4.47
CA GLU A 341 1.32 21.78 -5.81
C GLU A 341 2.81 22.12 -5.74
N ILE A 342 3.60 21.62 -6.69
CA ILE A 342 5.02 21.93 -6.82
C ILE A 342 5.21 23.02 -7.86
N ALA A 343 5.89 24.11 -7.48
CA ALA A 343 6.13 25.24 -8.36
C ALA A 343 6.93 24.82 -9.61
N GLU A 344 6.71 25.50 -10.74
CA GLU A 344 7.28 25.16 -12.03
C GLU A 344 8.82 25.18 -12.07
N ASP A 345 9.43 26.14 -11.36
CA ASP A 345 10.87 26.31 -11.25
C ASP A 345 11.55 25.26 -10.34
N GLY A 346 10.76 24.51 -9.60
CA GLY A 346 11.22 23.49 -8.65
C GLY A 346 11.37 22.09 -9.23
N VAL A 347 11.11 21.87 -10.50
CA VAL A 347 10.91 20.51 -11.05
C VAL A 347 12.13 19.61 -10.93
N ASP A 348 13.34 20.12 -11.09
CA ASP A 348 14.53 19.27 -11.13
C ASP A 348 15.71 19.80 -10.31
N HIS A 349 15.49 20.79 -9.48
CA HIS A 349 16.58 21.55 -8.86
C HIS A 349 16.37 21.89 -7.38
N GLY A 350 15.86 21.02 -6.52
CA GLY A 350 15.62 21.32 -5.10
C GLY A 350 16.42 22.46 -4.48
N PRO A 351 16.02 23.08 -3.42
CA PRO A 351 14.88 22.71 -2.57
C PRO A 351 13.55 23.11 -3.20
N TRP A 352 12.57 22.24 -3.00
CA TRP A 352 11.29 22.32 -3.65
C TRP A 352 10.34 23.27 -2.95
N TRP A 353 9.63 24.07 -3.72
CA TRP A 353 8.53 24.89 -3.23
C TRP A 353 7.24 24.06 -3.33
N VAL A 354 6.68 23.69 -2.20
CA VAL A 354 5.40 23.00 -2.13
C VAL A 354 4.38 23.97 -1.56
N ARG A 355 3.27 24.15 -2.28
CA ARG A 355 2.12 24.95 -1.81
C ARG A 355 0.97 24.01 -1.50
N ARG A 356 0.25 24.30 -0.42
CA ARG A 356 -1.08 23.69 -0.25
C ARG A 356 -2.02 24.35 -1.26
N PRO A 357 -2.92 23.58 -1.91
CA PRO A 357 -4.00 24.18 -2.67
C PRO A 357 -4.82 25.11 -1.78
N GLU A 358 -5.25 26.24 -2.34
CA GLU A 358 -6.12 27.19 -1.62
C GLU A 358 -7.54 26.65 -1.50
#